data_79f37e8b40429c31e964eb61c2f4de6e
#
_entry.id   79f37e8b40429c31e964eb61c2f4de6e
#
_cell.length_a   1.000
_cell.length_b   1.000
_cell.length_c   1.000
_cell.angle_alpha   90.00
_cell.angle_beta   90.00
_cell.angle_gamma   90.00
#
_symmetry.space_group_name_H-M   'P 1'
#
loop_
_entity.id
_entity.type
_entity.pdbx_description
1 polymer ?
#
loop_
_entity_poly.entity_id
_entity_poly.type
_entity_poly.pdbx_seq_one_letter_code
_entity_poly.pdbx_strand_id
1 'polypeptide(L)'
;LNSKYNTSGKILDFVNEKAGHFANNTELAPILHELGHKYYEDCVKSLAISENMEYNKAKISIDGKIYDFLHSNNLGDTLSKEISEYAQLGYDCHNYSEIIAECFSSKNLKDISESILKELRR
;
A
#
# COMPACT_ATOMS: atom_id res chain seq x y z
N LEU A 1 9.96 -11.77 -6.90
CA LEU A 1 10.91 -12.05 -5.83
C LEU A 1 11.36 -13.50 -5.87
N ASN A 2 12.63 -13.76 -5.57
CA ASN A 2 13.11 -15.10 -5.52
C ASN A 2 12.68 -15.80 -4.21
N SER A 3 12.88 -17.11 -4.13
CA SER A 3 12.44 -17.90 -2.97
C SER A 3 13.05 -17.45 -1.64
N LYS A 4 14.20 -16.79 -1.68
CA LYS A 4 14.88 -16.28 -0.49
C LYS A 4 14.04 -15.26 0.26
N TYR A 5 13.20 -14.52 -0.45
CA TYR A 5 12.36 -13.46 0.13
C TYR A 5 10.88 -13.79 0.04
N ASN A 6 10.54 -15.07 0.07
CA ASN A 6 9.16 -15.51 -0.11
C ASN A 6 8.25 -15.19 1.07
N THR A 7 8.80 -14.98 2.24
CA THR A 7 7.99 -14.68 3.42
C THR A 7 8.01 -13.19 3.71
N SER A 8 6.84 -12.63 3.99
CA SER A 8 6.70 -11.21 4.31
C SER A 8 7.57 -10.80 5.48
N GLY A 9 7.71 -11.69 6.49
CA GLY A 9 8.54 -11.41 7.66
C GLY A 9 10.01 -11.21 7.32
N LYS A 10 10.56 -12.06 6.45
CA LYS A 10 11.96 -11.94 6.05
C LYS A 10 12.24 -10.66 5.28
N ILE A 11 11.31 -10.26 4.41
CA ILE A 11 11.46 -9.02 3.65
C ILE A 11 11.39 -7.82 4.57
N LEU A 12 10.44 -7.83 5.53
CA LEU A 12 10.31 -6.74 6.49
C LEU A 12 11.55 -6.62 7.37
N ASP A 13 12.11 -7.74 7.81
CA ASP A 13 13.32 -7.74 8.61
C ASP A 13 14.50 -7.14 7.84
N PHE A 14 14.64 -7.52 6.57
CA PHE A 14 15.67 -6.96 5.70
C PHE A 14 15.48 -5.45 5.53
N VAL A 15 14.28 -5.00 5.25
CA VAL A 15 13.98 -3.57 5.07
C VAL A 15 14.27 -2.79 6.35
N ASN A 16 13.84 -3.30 7.50
CA ASN A 16 14.06 -2.64 8.79
C ASN A 16 15.55 -2.56 9.13
N GLU A 17 16.29 -3.63 8.86
CA GLU A 17 17.71 -3.67 9.08
C GLU A 17 18.46 -2.64 8.24
N LYS A 18 18.05 -2.45 6.97
CA LYS A 18 18.72 -1.56 6.04
C LYS A 18 18.21 -0.12 6.07
N ALA A 19 17.05 0.13 6.65
CA ALA A 19 16.43 1.46 6.62
C ALA A 19 17.32 2.56 7.19
N GLY A 20 18.12 2.24 8.19
CA GLY A 20 19.04 3.20 8.79
C GLY A 20 20.27 3.53 7.95
N HIS A 21 20.58 2.70 6.96
CA HIS A 21 21.74 2.90 6.08
C HIS A 21 21.43 3.82 4.91
N PHE A 22 20.18 3.96 4.55
CA PHE A 22 19.77 4.72 3.37
C PHE A 22 18.89 5.88 3.81
N ALA A 23 19.51 7.04 4.04
CA ALA A 23 18.84 8.20 4.61
C ALA A 23 17.59 8.62 3.84
N ASN A 24 17.59 8.48 2.52
CA ASN A 24 16.45 8.82 1.67
C ASN A 24 15.67 7.60 1.21
N ASN A 25 16.09 6.40 1.59
CA ASN A 25 15.45 5.11 1.28
C ASN A 25 15.26 4.82 -0.20
N THR A 26 15.96 5.52 -1.09
CA THR A 26 15.76 5.33 -2.52
C THR A 26 16.12 3.92 -3.00
N GLU A 27 17.12 3.30 -2.38
CA GLU A 27 17.52 1.94 -2.75
C GLU A 27 16.53 0.89 -2.27
N LEU A 28 15.77 1.19 -1.21
CA LEU A 28 14.74 0.29 -0.69
C LEU A 28 13.36 0.54 -1.31
N ALA A 29 13.17 1.69 -1.95
CA ALA A 29 11.86 2.06 -2.49
C ALA A 29 11.24 1.01 -3.41
N PRO A 30 11.98 0.40 -4.36
CA PRO A 30 11.39 -0.65 -5.20
C PRO A 30 10.93 -1.87 -4.40
N ILE A 31 11.68 -2.25 -3.36
CA ILE A 31 11.31 -3.37 -2.50
C ILE A 31 10.06 -3.04 -1.72
N LEU A 32 10.01 -1.85 -1.14
CA LEU A 32 8.85 -1.40 -0.36
C LEU A 32 7.61 -1.28 -1.24
N HIS A 33 7.78 -0.80 -2.46
CA HIS A 33 6.68 -0.68 -3.41
C HIS A 33 6.08 -2.06 -3.73
N GLU A 34 6.94 -3.06 -4.00
CA GLU A 34 6.47 -4.42 -4.26
C GLU A 34 5.77 -5.03 -3.04
N LEU A 35 6.30 -4.78 -1.83
CA LEU A 35 5.66 -5.21 -0.60
C LEU A 35 4.30 -4.56 -0.41
N GLY A 36 4.14 -3.32 -0.85
CA GLY A 36 2.87 -2.62 -0.81
C GLY A 36 1.83 -3.28 -1.69
N HIS A 37 2.20 -3.70 -2.90
CA HIS A 37 1.32 -4.46 -3.77
C HIS A 37 0.93 -5.79 -3.14
N LYS A 38 1.88 -6.46 -2.52
CA LYS A 38 1.63 -7.71 -1.81
C LYS A 38 0.68 -7.50 -0.64
N TYR A 39 0.88 -6.45 0.12
CA TYR A 39 0.03 -6.09 1.24
C TYR A 39 -1.42 -5.87 0.79
N TYR A 40 -1.61 -5.10 -0.28
CA TYR A 40 -2.93 -4.87 -0.86
C TYR A 40 -3.59 -6.20 -1.26
N GLU A 41 -2.86 -7.04 -1.98
CA GLU A 41 -3.37 -8.33 -2.44
C GLU A 41 -3.75 -9.23 -1.27
N ASP A 42 -2.93 -9.26 -0.22
CA ASP A 42 -3.21 -10.06 0.97
C ASP A 42 -4.47 -9.57 1.68
N CYS A 43 -4.70 -8.25 1.72
CA CYS A 43 -5.93 -7.69 2.30
C CYS A 43 -7.15 -8.12 1.49
N VAL A 44 -7.07 -8.11 0.17
CA VAL A 44 -8.18 -8.55 -0.70
C VAL A 44 -8.46 -10.04 -0.47
N LYS A 45 -7.43 -10.87 -0.46
CA LYS A 45 -7.58 -12.31 -0.25
C LYS A 45 -8.16 -12.62 1.13
N SER A 46 -7.71 -11.92 2.16
CA SER A 46 -8.20 -12.11 3.52
C SER A 46 -9.69 -11.77 3.62
N LEU A 47 -10.11 -10.69 2.98
CA LEU A 47 -11.53 -10.32 2.95
C LEU A 47 -12.35 -11.36 2.19
N ALA A 48 -11.85 -11.83 1.05
CA ALA A 48 -12.53 -12.84 0.26
C ALA A 48 -12.77 -14.12 1.07
N ILE A 49 -11.79 -14.53 1.84
CA ILE A 49 -11.90 -15.72 2.68
C ILE A 49 -12.85 -15.48 3.86
N SER A 50 -12.68 -14.39 4.59
CA SER A 50 -13.46 -14.13 5.81
C SER A 50 -14.94 -13.90 5.51
N GLU A 51 -15.27 -13.30 4.37
CA GLU A 51 -16.64 -13.00 3.97
C GLU A 51 -17.21 -13.99 2.96
N ASN A 52 -16.44 -15.01 2.62
CA ASN A 52 -16.84 -16.03 1.65
C ASN A 52 -17.34 -15.42 0.35
N MET A 53 -16.52 -14.53 -0.24
CA MET A 53 -16.87 -13.86 -1.49
C MET A 53 -15.77 -14.08 -2.53
N GLU A 54 -16.11 -13.82 -3.79
CA GLU A 54 -15.16 -13.91 -4.88
C GLU A 54 -14.08 -12.83 -4.75
N TYR A 55 -12.89 -13.13 -5.26
CA TYR A 55 -11.76 -12.20 -5.22
C TYR A 55 -12.12 -10.83 -5.80
N ASN A 56 -12.78 -10.80 -6.96
CA ASN A 56 -13.13 -9.53 -7.60
C ASN A 56 -14.09 -8.69 -6.76
N LYS A 57 -15.03 -9.33 -6.07
CA LYS A 57 -15.95 -8.63 -5.17
C LYS A 57 -15.22 -8.07 -3.96
N ALA A 58 -14.29 -8.85 -3.41
CA ALA A 58 -13.46 -8.40 -2.30
C ALA A 58 -12.59 -7.22 -2.74
N LYS A 59 -12.02 -7.27 -3.95
CA LYS A 59 -11.23 -6.18 -4.50
C LYS A 59 -12.05 -4.90 -4.62
N ILE A 60 -13.25 -4.98 -5.14
CA ILE A 60 -14.15 -3.83 -5.25
C ILE A 60 -14.44 -3.23 -3.87
N SER A 61 -14.65 -4.08 -2.88
CA SER A 61 -14.91 -3.63 -1.51
C SER A 61 -13.70 -2.91 -0.92
N ILE A 62 -12.51 -3.46 -1.10
CA ILE A 62 -11.27 -2.83 -0.61
C ILE A 62 -11.03 -1.50 -1.34
N ASP A 63 -11.18 -1.49 -2.66
CA ASP A 63 -11.00 -0.27 -3.45
C ASP A 63 -12.00 0.82 -3.02
N GLY A 64 -13.23 0.43 -2.72
CA GLY A 64 -14.24 1.35 -2.21
C GLY A 64 -13.85 1.97 -0.87
N LYS A 65 -13.28 1.18 0.04
CA LYS A 65 -12.78 1.70 1.31
C LYS A 65 -11.70 2.75 1.11
N ILE A 66 -10.77 2.48 0.21
CA ILE A 66 -9.68 3.41 -0.09
C ILE A 66 -10.26 4.70 -0.66
N TYR A 67 -11.14 4.57 -1.65
CA TYR A 67 -11.77 5.72 -2.28
C TYR A 67 -12.53 6.57 -1.26
N ASP A 68 -13.35 5.93 -0.43
CA ASP A 68 -14.17 6.62 0.56
C ASP A 68 -13.30 7.35 1.58
N PHE A 69 -12.22 6.73 2.03
CA PHE A 69 -11.28 7.35 2.95
C PHE A 69 -10.65 8.59 2.33
N LEU A 70 -10.16 8.47 1.09
CA LEU A 70 -9.51 9.59 0.41
C LEU A 70 -10.49 10.72 0.14
N HIS A 71 -11.69 10.37 -0.28
CA HIS A 71 -12.73 11.36 -0.56
C HIS A 71 -13.16 12.11 0.72
N SER A 72 -13.40 11.37 1.80
CA SER A 72 -13.85 11.94 3.06
C SER A 72 -12.80 12.85 3.70
N ASN A 73 -11.52 12.62 3.40
CA ASN A 73 -10.42 13.41 3.93
C ASN A 73 -9.89 14.45 2.93
N ASN A 74 -10.59 14.63 1.82
CA ASN A 74 -10.22 15.58 0.76
C ASN A 74 -8.81 15.35 0.20
N LEU A 75 -8.43 14.09 0.05
CA LEU A 75 -7.10 13.70 -0.40
C LEU A 75 -7.03 13.36 -1.88
N GLY A 76 -8.19 13.17 -2.54
CA GLY A 76 -8.24 12.72 -3.93
C GLY A 76 -7.45 13.58 -4.91
N ASP A 77 -7.41 14.91 -4.69
CA ASP A 77 -6.72 15.83 -5.59
C ASP A 77 -5.37 16.30 -5.05
N THR A 78 -4.94 15.80 -3.89
CA THR A 78 -3.72 16.25 -3.23
C THR A 78 -2.71 15.14 -2.98
N LEU A 79 -2.97 13.93 -3.49
CA LEU A 79 -2.07 12.80 -3.28
C LEU A 79 -0.67 13.03 -3.83
N SER A 80 -0.55 13.81 -4.92
CA SER A 80 0.76 14.13 -5.48
C SER A 80 1.63 14.89 -4.49
N LYS A 81 1.03 15.73 -3.65
CA LYS A 81 1.74 16.48 -2.60
C LYS A 81 1.91 15.66 -1.34
N GLU A 82 0.85 14.95 -0.94
CA GLU A 82 0.83 14.25 0.34
C GLU A 82 1.63 12.95 0.31
N ILE A 83 1.68 12.29 -0.83
CA ILE A 83 2.37 11.00 -0.98
C ILE A 83 3.34 11.05 -2.15
N SER A 84 2.81 10.98 -3.39
CA SER A 84 3.64 10.96 -4.60
C SER A 84 2.77 11.16 -5.84
N GLU A 85 3.42 11.48 -6.96
CA GLU A 85 2.74 11.58 -8.25
C GLU A 85 2.18 10.23 -8.69
N TYR A 86 2.87 9.13 -8.37
CA TYR A 86 2.37 7.79 -8.68
C TYR A 86 1.10 7.47 -7.91
N ALA A 87 1.00 7.90 -6.66
CA ALA A 87 -0.22 7.71 -5.89
C ALA A 87 -1.38 8.50 -6.50
N GLN A 88 -1.13 9.72 -6.94
CA GLN A 88 -2.14 10.54 -7.61
C GLN A 88 -2.58 9.90 -8.92
N LEU A 89 -1.64 9.40 -9.69
CA LEU A 89 -1.94 8.72 -10.95
C LEU A 89 -2.77 7.46 -10.68
N GLY A 90 -2.44 6.72 -9.63
CA GLY A 90 -3.22 5.55 -9.22
C GLY A 90 -4.66 5.91 -8.91
N TYR A 91 -4.87 7.01 -8.19
CA TYR A 91 -6.23 7.49 -7.88
C TYR A 91 -6.96 7.87 -9.17
N ASP A 92 -6.32 8.64 -10.03
CA ASP A 92 -6.94 9.13 -11.27
C ASP A 92 -7.30 8.00 -12.22
N CYS A 93 -6.49 6.93 -12.23
CA CYS A 93 -6.72 5.77 -13.10
C CYS A 93 -7.49 4.64 -12.41
N HIS A 94 -7.95 4.85 -11.19
CA HIS A 94 -8.64 3.83 -10.38
C HIS A 94 -7.78 2.59 -10.13
N ASN A 95 -6.48 2.77 -10.02
CA ASN A 95 -5.53 1.71 -9.68
C ASN A 95 -5.13 1.86 -8.21
N TYR A 96 -5.97 1.36 -7.32
CA TYR A 96 -5.80 1.55 -5.88
C TYR A 96 -4.64 0.74 -5.30
N SER A 97 -4.28 -0.35 -5.96
CA SER A 97 -3.10 -1.12 -5.58
C SER A 97 -1.84 -0.25 -5.64
N GLU A 98 -1.74 0.64 -6.63
CA GLU A 98 -0.62 1.56 -6.79
C GLU A 98 -0.58 2.57 -5.65
N ILE A 99 -1.73 3.07 -5.21
CA ILE A 99 -1.81 3.99 -4.07
C ILE A 99 -1.26 3.29 -2.82
N ILE A 100 -1.67 2.05 -2.58
CA ILE A 100 -1.23 1.30 -1.41
C ILE A 100 0.26 0.99 -1.48
N ALA A 101 0.77 0.66 -2.66
CA ALA A 101 2.19 0.43 -2.86
C ALA A 101 3.02 1.66 -2.49
N GLU A 102 2.57 2.86 -2.93
CA GLU A 102 3.25 4.11 -2.61
C GLU A 102 3.11 4.47 -1.13
N CYS A 103 1.96 4.21 -0.52
CA CYS A 103 1.79 4.41 0.92
C CYS A 103 2.73 3.50 1.71
N PHE A 104 2.88 2.26 1.28
CA PHE A 104 3.75 1.31 1.96
C PHE A 104 5.22 1.76 1.88
N SER A 105 5.65 2.23 0.72
CA SER A 105 7.02 2.70 0.54
C SER A 105 7.34 3.97 1.33
N SER A 106 6.32 4.76 1.69
CA SER A 106 6.50 6.02 2.42
C SER A 106 5.94 5.99 3.85
N LYS A 107 5.51 4.84 4.35
CA LYS A 107 4.81 4.75 5.64
C LYS A 107 5.58 5.28 6.83
N ASN A 108 6.91 5.18 6.80
CA ASN A 108 7.76 5.66 7.89
C ASN A 108 8.12 7.14 7.75
N LEU A 109 7.77 7.75 6.63
CA LEU A 109 8.08 9.15 6.35
C LEU A 109 6.86 10.05 6.45
N LYS A 110 5.67 9.50 6.31
CA LYS A 110 4.43 10.27 6.21
C LYS A 110 3.30 9.63 7.01
N ASP A 111 2.76 10.38 7.94
CA ASP A 111 1.63 9.91 8.78
C ASP A 111 0.41 9.57 7.94
N ILE A 112 0.16 10.32 6.88
CA ILE A 112 -1.00 10.07 6.02
C ILE A 112 -0.90 8.71 5.32
N SER A 113 0.31 8.31 4.93
CA SER A 113 0.52 7.00 4.31
C SER A 113 0.15 5.88 5.27
N GLU A 114 0.56 6.01 6.53
CA GLU A 114 0.22 5.02 7.55
C GLU A 114 -1.29 4.98 7.83
N SER A 115 -1.93 6.15 7.84
CA SER A 115 -3.39 6.22 8.04
C SER A 115 -4.15 5.51 6.94
N ILE A 116 -3.71 5.66 5.69
CA ILE A 116 -4.34 4.97 4.55
C ILE A 116 -4.16 3.46 4.68
N LEU A 117 -2.96 3.01 5.05
CA LEU A 117 -2.70 1.57 5.23
C LEU A 117 -3.56 0.97 6.34
N LYS A 118 -3.77 1.70 7.42
CA LYS A 118 -4.63 1.25 8.52
C LYS A 118 -6.08 1.09 8.08
N GLU A 119 -6.53 1.93 7.16
CA GLU A 119 -7.92 1.86 6.67
C GLU A 119 -8.21 0.53 5.98
N LEU A 120 -7.23 -0.08 5.32
CA LEU A 120 -7.42 -1.37 4.69
C LEU A 120 -7.76 -2.49 5.68
N ARG A 121 -7.34 -2.34 6.91
CA ARG A 121 -7.53 -3.36 7.96
C ARG A 121 -8.82 -3.22 8.75
N ARG A 122 -9.54 -2.17 8.54
CA ARG A 122 -10.76 -1.90 9.31
C ARG A 122 -11.97 -2.70 8.85
#